data_8f332968ed0e0f2de6e64c5ea4ad4cf9
#
_entry.id   8f332968ed0e0f2de6e64c5ea4ad4cf9
#
_cell.length_a   1.000
_cell.length_b   1.000
_cell.length_c   1.000
_cell.angle_alpha   90.00
_cell.angle_beta   90.00
_cell.angle_gamma   90.00
#
_symmetry.space_group_name_H-M   'P 1'
#
loop_
_entity.id
_entity.type
_entity.pdbx_description
1 polymer ?
#
loop_
_entity_poly.entity_id
_entity_poly.type
_entity_poly.pdbx_seq_one_letter_code
_entity_poly.pdbx_strand_id
1 'polypeptide(L)'
;MAQLDDMSMLLGSDTVVFRSDPVSLDTWRADGGKGQRGGYHAAGTSVRLHDTASSATSLVCIDYWLDSVMSHAEQTALCFHTDGVVQGYRVMPTDALPSGSGLGAHASFSPQAVTASAVSVLRFLRSNCSREAGTYWLVRRPGETTLE
;
A
#
# COMPACT_ATOMS: atom_id res chain seq x y z
N MET A 1 -3.84 13.14 -3.83
CA MET A 1 -5.15 12.78 -4.38
C MET A 1 -4.93 11.60 -5.30
N ALA A 2 -5.54 10.47 -5.03
CA ALA A 2 -5.42 9.28 -5.86
C ALA A 2 -6.48 9.30 -6.96
N GLN A 3 -6.12 8.81 -8.14
CA GLN A 3 -7.04 8.66 -9.26
C GLN A 3 -7.14 7.17 -9.60
N LEU A 4 -8.36 6.67 -9.68
CA LEU A 4 -8.66 5.32 -10.10
C LEU A 4 -9.74 5.37 -11.17
N ASP A 5 -9.37 5.08 -12.42
CA ASP A 5 -10.22 5.25 -13.60
C ASP A 5 -10.72 6.72 -13.72
N ASP A 6 -12.03 6.95 -13.81
CA ASP A 6 -12.66 8.27 -13.86
C ASP A 6 -12.97 8.87 -12.46
N MET A 7 -12.52 8.20 -11.40
CA MET A 7 -12.79 8.60 -10.02
C MET A 7 -11.56 9.19 -9.36
N SER A 8 -11.75 10.35 -8.72
CA SER A 8 -10.75 10.99 -7.87
C SER A 8 -11.10 10.71 -6.41
N MET A 9 -10.12 10.27 -5.64
CA MET A 9 -10.31 9.89 -4.25
C MET A 9 -9.37 10.66 -3.33
N LEU A 10 -9.89 11.07 -2.17
CA LEU A 10 -9.08 11.52 -1.06
C LEU A 10 -8.94 10.34 -0.08
N LEU A 11 -7.71 9.89 0.09
CA LEU A 11 -7.39 8.75 0.95
C LEU A 11 -6.62 9.25 2.17
N GLY A 12 -7.00 8.77 3.35
CA GLY A 12 -6.23 8.86 4.57
C GLY A 12 -5.64 7.49 4.90
N SER A 13 -4.40 7.46 5.32
CA SER A 13 -3.72 6.24 5.76
C SER A 13 -2.83 6.55 6.96
N ASP A 14 -2.72 5.62 7.88
CA ASP A 14 -1.77 5.60 8.97
C ASP A 14 -0.44 4.95 8.56
N THR A 15 -0.33 4.54 7.30
CA THR A 15 0.89 3.96 6.76
C THR A 15 2.03 4.96 6.82
N VAL A 16 3.09 4.58 7.50
CA VAL A 16 4.29 5.41 7.59
C VAL A 16 5.06 5.31 6.28
N VAL A 17 5.20 6.45 5.61
CA VAL A 17 6.00 6.57 4.38
C VAL A 17 7.19 7.45 4.65
N PHE A 18 8.37 6.89 4.50
CA PHE A 18 9.62 7.61 4.55
C PHE A 18 10.00 8.07 3.14
N ARG A 19 10.40 9.32 3.03
CA ARG A 19 11.05 9.83 1.83
C ARG A 19 12.50 10.06 2.18
N SER A 20 13.39 9.29 1.59
CA SER A 20 14.81 9.56 1.65
C SER A 20 15.17 10.47 0.48
N ASP A 21 15.51 11.74 0.77
CA ASP A 21 16.28 12.48 -0.20
C ASP A 21 17.59 11.71 -0.42
N PRO A 22 18.12 11.64 -1.66
CA PRO A 22 19.39 11.01 -1.93
C PRO A 22 20.56 11.86 -1.41
N VAL A 23 20.40 12.46 -0.26
CA VAL A 23 21.47 13.14 0.47
C VAL A 23 22.31 12.07 1.11
N SER A 24 23.53 11.88 0.65
CA SER A 24 24.48 11.00 1.33
C SER A 24 24.60 11.47 2.79
N LEU A 25 24.77 10.54 3.71
CA LEU A 25 25.02 10.83 5.12
C LEU A 25 26.15 11.87 5.33
N ASP A 26 27.08 11.92 4.40
CA ASP A 26 28.20 12.86 4.38
C ASP A 26 27.75 14.29 4.05
N THR A 27 26.83 14.46 3.10
CA THR A 27 26.26 15.77 2.77
C THR A 27 25.38 16.29 3.89
N TRP A 28 24.60 15.41 4.54
CA TRP A 28 23.78 15.79 5.71
C TRP A 28 24.63 16.29 6.88
N ARG A 29 25.78 15.64 7.13
CA ARG A 29 26.73 16.08 8.17
C ARG A 29 27.42 17.39 7.84
N ALA A 30 27.74 17.63 6.56
CA ALA A 30 28.41 18.86 6.10
C ALA A 30 27.51 20.09 6.24
N ASP A 31 26.18 19.94 6.03
CA ASP A 31 25.19 21.03 6.09
C ASP A 31 24.59 21.27 7.50
N GLY A 32 25.13 20.64 8.53
CA GLY A 32 24.65 20.82 9.90
C GLY A 32 23.17 20.37 10.08
N GLY A 33 22.71 19.41 9.29
CA GLY A 33 21.36 18.87 9.38
C GLY A 33 20.26 19.74 8.76
N LYS A 34 20.60 20.82 8.07
CA LYS A 34 19.66 21.68 7.35
C LYS A 34 19.52 21.18 5.91
N GLY A 35 18.72 20.12 5.71
CA GLY A 35 18.45 19.58 4.39
C GLY A 35 17.89 20.66 3.45
N GLN A 36 18.54 20.88 2.32
CA GLN A 36 18.08 21.75 1.27
C GLN A 36 16.76 21.20 0.67
N ARG A 37 15.70 21.99 0.68
CA ARG A 37 14.45 21.70 -0.01
C ARG A 37 14.63 21.81 -1.52
N GLY A 38 15.36 20.91 -2.11
CA GLY A 38 15.49 20.75 -3.55
C GLY A 38 14.45 19.76 -4.04
N GLY A 39 13.61 20.17 -5.01
CA GLY A 39 12.46 19.44 -5.51
C GLY A 39 12.79 18.19 -6.33
N TYR A 40 13.49 17.23 -5.75
CA TYR A 40 13.57 15.88 -6.27
C TYR A 40 12.52 15.03 -5.54
N HIS A 41 11.66 14.37 -6.29
CA HIS A 41 10.75 13.40 -5.74
C HIS A 41 11.57 12.20 -5.24
N ALA A 42 11.94 12.23 -3.98
CA ALA A 42 12.54 11.07 -3.35
C ALA A 42 11.54 9.93 -3.35
N ALA A 43 11.97 8.76 -3.77
CA ALA A 43 11.16 7.54 -3.77
C ALA A 43 10.59 7.30 -2.37
N GLY A 44 9.27 7.33 -2.25
CA GLY A 44 8.61 7.04 -0.97
C GLY A 44 8.79 5.57 -0.63
N THR A 45 9.19 5.29 0.61
CA THR A 45 9.29 3.92 1.14
C THR A 45 8.23 3.72 2.22
N SER A 46 7.27 2.83 1.99
CA SER A 46 6.33 2.37 3.01
C SER A 46 6.99 1.33 3.90
N VAL A 47 6.64 1.31 5.18
CA VAL A 47 7.15 0.30 6.13
C VAL A 47 6.01 -0.59 6.59
N ARG A 48 6.23 -1.91 6.53
CA ARG A 48 5.28 -2.94 6.94
C ARG A 48 5.92 -3.91 7.90
N LEU A 49 5.21 -4.24 8.94
CA LEU A 49 5.60 -5.30 9.88
C LEU A 49 5.00 -6.62 9.40
N HIS A 50 5.82 -7.66 9.38
CA HIS A 50 5.41 -9.01 9.02
C HIS A 50 5.88 -10.00 10.09
N ASP A 51 4.93 -10.69 10.71
CA ASP A 51 5.24 -11.72 11.68
C ASP A 51 5.81 -12.96 10.98
N THR A 52 7.00 -13.37 11.36
CA THR A 52 7.67 -14.55 10.81
C THR A 52 6.93 -15.87 11.09
N ALA A 53 6.08 -15.90 12.11
CA ALA A 53 5.22 -17.05 12.41
C ALA A 53 4.02 -17.14 11.44
N SER A 54 3.68 -16.07 10.74
CA SER A 54 2.58 -16.00 9.78
C SER A 54 3.08 -16.25 8.36
N SER A 55 2.37 -17.10 7.61
CA SER A 55 2.65 -17.22 6.17
C SER A 55 2.11 -16.03 5.41
N ALA A 56 2.92 -15.45 4.52
CA ALA A 56 2.46 -14.41 3.61
C ALA A 56 1.50 -15.02 2.58
N THR A 57 0.22 -14.70 2.71
CA THR A 57 -0.80 -15.06 1.73
C THR A 57 -0.94 -13.97 0.67
N SER A 58 -1.59 -14.29 -0.46
CA SER A 58 -1.92 -13.28 -1.48
C SER A 58 -2.73 -12.11 -0.93
N LEU A 59 -3.61 -12.33 0.06
CA LEU A 59 -4.38 -11.27 0.71
C LEU A 59 -3.48 -10.31 1.48
N VAL A 60 -2.51 -10.81 2.23
CA VAL A 60 -1.53 -9.98 2.96
C VAL A 60 -0.71 -9.15 1.97
N CYS A 61 -0.30 -9.76 0.85
CA CYS A 61 0.46 -9.04 -0.17
C CYS A 61 -0.36 -8.00 -0.94
N ILE A 62 -1.66 -8.26 -1.16
CA ILE A 62 -2.60 -7.28 -1.71
C ILE A 62 -2.73 -6.09 -0.77
N ASP A 63 -2.86 -6.32 0.53
CA ASP A 63 -2.94 -5.27 1.55
C ASP A 63 -1.70 -4.38 1.53
N TYR A 64 -0.50 -4.97 1.59
CA TYR A 64 0.76 -4.23 1.53
C TYR A 64 0.92 -3.44 0.22
N TRP A 65 0.52 -4.05 -0.90
CA TRP A 65 0.59 -3.40 -2.21
C TRP A 65 -0.38 -2.24 -2.34
N LEU A 66 -1.65 -2.43 -1.94
CA LEU A 66 -2.68 -1.38 -1.98
C LEU A 66 -2.26 -0.17 -1.15
N ASP A 67 -1.82 -0.38 0.08
CA ASP A 67 -1.39 0.71 0.94
C ASP A 67 -0.18 1.45 0.36
N SER A 68 0.76 0.73 -0.25
CA SER A 68 1.94 1.34 -0.87
C SER A 68 1.55 2.14 -2.12
N VAL A 69 0.66 1.61 -2.96
CA VAL A 69 0.15 2.31 -4.15
C VAL A 69 -0.67 3.54 -3.76
N MET A 70 -1.56 3.42 -2.77
CA MET A 70 -2.40 4.51 -2.30
C MET A 70 -1.59 5.63 -1.63
N SER A 71 -0.51 5.30 -0.94
CA SER A 71 0.41 6.26 -0.33
C SER A 71 1.48 6.79 -1.29
N HIS A 72 1.47 6.38 -2.55
CA HIS A 72 2.49 6.72 -3.55
C HIS A 72 3.92 6.32 -3.11
N ALA A 73 4.05 5.18 -2.44
CA ALA A 73 5.32 4.62 -2.08
C ALA A 73 5.86 3.76 -3.23
N GLU A 74 7.04 4.12 -3.75
CA GLU A 74 7.70 3.37 -4.83
C GLU A 74 8.36 2.10 -4.31
N GLN A 75 8.69 2.08 -3.02
CA GLN A 75 9.33 0.96 -2.35
C GLN A 75 8.56 0.56 -1.09
N THR A 76 8.67 -0.71 -0.74
CA THR A 76 8.13 -1.28 0.49
C THR A 76 9.24 -1.94 1.28
N ALA A 77 9.42 -1.50 2.53
CA ALA A 77 10.31 -2.14 3.50
C ALA A 77 9.49 -3.10 4.36
N LEU A 78 9.67 -4.39 4.16
CA LEU A 78 9.09 -5.43 5.00
C LEU A 78 10.02 -5.70 6.17
N CYS A 79 9.55 -5.38 7.38
CA CYS A 79 10.26 -5.65 8.62
C CYS A 79 9.73 -6.95 9.23
N PHE A 80 10.55 -7.97 9.24
CA PHE A 80 10.23 -9.27 9.82
C PHE A 80 10.43 -9.23 11.32
N HIS A 81 9.43 -9.66 12.08
CA HIS A 81 9.52 -9.70 13.53
C HIS A 81 9.06 -11.06 14.10
N THR A 82 9.53 -11.37 15.29
CA THR A 82 9.06 -12.46 16.13
C THR A 82 8.70 -11.89 17.48
N ASP A 83 7.47 -12.06 17.93
CA ASP A 83 6.96 -11.50 19.19
C ASP A 83 7.24 -9.99 19.37
N GLY A 84 7.12 -9.22 18.28
CA GLY A 84 7.35 -7.78 18.28
C GLY A 84 8.83 -7.36 18.17
N VAL A 85 9.78 -8.30 18.20
CA VAL A 85 11.22 -8.03 18.05
C VAL A 85 11.61 -8.17 16.58
N VAL A 86 12.09 -7.09 15.97
CA VAL A 86 12.51 -7.08 14.57
C VAL A 86 13.76 -7.95 14.39
N GLN A 87 13.67 -8.94 13.50
CA GLN A 87 14.74 -9.86 13.16
C GLN A 87 15.53 -9.40 11.93
N GLY A 88 14.91 -8.62 11.08
CA GLY A 88 15.51 -8.11 9.86
C GLY A 88 14.50 -7.36 9.00
N TYR A 89 14.96 -6.83 7.89
CA TYR A 89 14.07 -6.16 6.94
C TYR A 89 14.52 -6.44 5.50
N ARG A 90 13.58 -6.31 4.58
CA ARG A 90 13.83 -6.37 3.14
C ARG A 90 13.15 -5.19 2.46
N VAL A 91 13.90 -4.44 1.69
CA VAL A 91 13.36 -3.37 0.84
C VAL A 91 13.17 -3.93 -0.57
N MET A 92 12.01 -3.70 -1.15
CA MET A 92 11.69 -4.11 -2.51
C MET A 92 10.86 -3.03 -3.21
N PRO A 93 10.93 -2.96 -4.55
CA PRO A 93 10.01 -2.13 -5.32
C PRO A 93 8.56 -2.55 -5.07
N THR A 94 7.64 -1.59 -4.96
CA THR A 94 6.22 -1.85 -4.74
C THR A 94 5.61 -2.70 -5.87
N ASP A 95 6.08 -2.55 -7.09
CA ASP A 95 5.67 -3.33 -8.25
C ASP A 95 6.14 -4.79 -8.23
N ALA A 96 7.09 -5.15 -7.37
CA ALA A 96 7.52 -6.52 -7.17
C ALA A 96 6.61 -7.33 -6.21
N LEU A 97 5.81 -6.66 -5.37
CA LEU A 97 4.90 -7.32 -4.43
C LEU A 97 3.89 -8.27 -5.09
N PRO A 98 3.27 -7.92 -6.25
CA PRO A 98 2.31 -8.81 -6.91
C PRO A 98 2.89 -10.16 -7.35
N SER A 99 4.19 -10.24 -7.59
CA SER A 99 4.84 -11.50 -7.95
C SER A 99 5.06 -12.43 -6.75
N GLY A 100 4.79 -11.98 -5.52
CA GLY A 100 5.11 -12.71 -4.29
C GLY A 100 6.61 -12.83 -4.04
N SER A 101 7.43 -12.02 -4.70
CA SER A 101 8.88 -12.11 -4.68
C SER A 101 9.44 -12.06 -3.26
N GLY A 102 10.05 -13.15 -2.83
CA GLY A 102 10.65 -13.26 -1.49
C GLY A 102 9.67 -13.50 -0.33
N LEU A 103 8.37 -13.68 -0.58
CA LEU A 103 7.34 -13.95 0.42
C LEU A 103 6.72 -15.34 0.29
N GLY A 104 7.02 -16.08 -0.77
CA GLY A 104 6.56 -17.43 -1.02
C GLY A 104 5.62 -17.57 -2.21
N ALA A 105 5.45 -18.77 -2.72
CA ALA A 105 4.69 -19.05 -3.95
C ALA A 105 3.19 -18.74 -3.83
N HIS A 106 2.65 -18.70 -2.62
CA HIS A 106 1.22 -18.42 -2.36
C HIS A 106 0.90 -16.93 -2.20
N ALA A 107 1.91 -16.07 -2.31
CA ALA A 107 1.79 -14.63 -2.12
C ALA A 107 1.45 -13.86 -3.41
N SER A 108 1.49 -14.51 -4.57
CA SER A 108 1.28 -13.84 -5.86
C SER A 108 -0.20 -13.52 -6.11
N PHE A 109 -0.44 -12.41 -6.82
CA PHE A 109 -1.77 -11.96 -7.23
C PHE A 109 -1.69 -11.13 -8.52
N SER A 110 -2.84 -10.87 -9.15
CA SER A 110 -2.94 -10.01 -10.33
C SER A 110 -3.34 -8.58 -9.91
N PRO A 111 -2.47 -7.57 -10.09
CA PRO A 111 -2.81 -6.17 -9.84
C PRO A 111 -4.01 -5.70 -10.65
N GLN A 112 -4.12 -6.17 -11.90
CA GLN A 112 -5.23 -5.84 -12.80
C GLN A 112 -6.56 -6.35 -12.25
N ALA A 113 -6.59 -7.57 -11.71
CA ALA A 113 -7.80 -8.14 -11.12
C ALA A 113 -8.21 -7.38 -9.85
N VAL A 114 -7.24 -7.01 -9.01
CA VAL A 114 -7.50 -6.20 -7.79
C VAL A 114 -8.04 -4.83 -8.18
N THR A 115 -7.40 -4.15 -9.13
CA THR A 115 -7.83 -2.83 -9.61
C THR A 115 -9.22 -2.89 -10.24
N ALA A 116 -9.50 -3.88 -11.09
CA ALA A 116 -10.82 -4.04 -11.70
C ALA A 116 -11.91 -4.28 -10.65
N SER A 117 -11.63 -5.08 -9.63
CA SER A 117 -12.54 -5.31 -8.51
C SER A 117 -12.79 -4.02 -7.73
N ALA A 118 -11.75 -3.25 -7.42
CA ALA A 118 -11.86 -1.97 -6.72
C ALA A 118 -12.71 -0.96 -7.52
N VAL A 119 -12.47 -0.82 -8.83
CA VAL A 119 -13.27 0.04 -9.72
C VAL A 119 -14.73 -0.39 -9.71
N SER A 120 -15.01 -1.69 -9.80
CA SER A 120 -16.38 -2.21 -9.80
C SER A 120 -17.12 -1.89 -8.50
N VAL A 121 -16.46 -2.08 -7.35
CA VAL A 121 -17.04 -1.75 -6.03
C VAL A 121 -17.28 -0.25 -5.90
N LEU A 122 -16.31 0.58 -6.28
CA LEU A 122 -16.45 2.03 -6.17
C LEU A 122 -17.53 2.59 -7.08
N ARG A 123 -17.65 2.06 -8.31
CA ARG A 123 -18.75 2.43 -9.21
C ARG A 123 -20.10 2.02 -8.67
N PHE A 124 -20.20 0.82 -8.09
CA PHE A 124 -21.41 0.38 -7.41
C PHE A 124 -21.78 1.31 -6.26
N LEU A 125 -20.84 1.66 -5.39
CA LEU A 125 -21.08 2.59 -4.28
C LEU A 125 -21.53 3.96 -4.78
N ARG A 126 -20.83 4.52 -5.78
CA ARG A 126 -21.19 5.83 -6.38
C ARG A 126 -22.58 5.84 -6.96
N SER A 127 -23.04 4.71 -7.55
CA SER A 127 -24.38 4.61 -8.14
C SER A 127 -25.49 4.42 -7.12
N ASN A 128 -25.19 3.79 -5.97
CA ASN A 128 -26.21 3.42 -4.99
C ASN A 128 -26.20 4.29 -3.74
N CYS A 129 -25.07 4.92 -3.41
CA CYS A 129 -24.92 5.79 -2.22
C CYS A 129 -25.14 7.26 -2.64
N SER A 130 -26.37 7.63 -2.94
CA SER A 130 -26.74 8.97 -3.44
C SER A 130 -27.12 9.98 -2.37
N ARG A 131 -27.32 9.53 -1.12
CA ARG A 131 -27.80 10.37 -0.02
C ARG A 131 -26.59 10.98 0.70
N GLU A 132 -26.51 12.30 0.70
CA GLU A 132 -25.51 13.04 1.46
C GLU A 132 -25.65 12.75 2.97
N ALA A 133 -24.52 12.51 3.65
CA ALA A 133 -24.44 12.10 5.06
C ALA A 133 -25.26 10.85 5.40
N GLY A 134 -25.58 10.01 4.42
CA GLY A 134 -26.27 8.74 4.61
C GLY A 134 -25.32 7.65 5.13
N THR A 135 -25.86 6.72 5.93
CA THR A 135 -25.19 5.48 6.30
C THR A 135 -25.74 4.35 5.46
N TYR A 136 -24.87 3.55 4.89
CA TYR A 136 -25.21 2.44 4.01
C TYR A 136 -24.57 1.15 4.52
N TRP A 137 -25.24 0.03 4.28
CA TRP A 137 -24.67 -1.29 4.53
C TRP A 137 -24.33 -1.91 3.17
N LEU A 138 -23.06 -2.29 3.01
CA LEU A 138 -22.62 -3.05 1.87
C LEU A 138 -22.60 -4.53 2.27
N VAL A 139 -23.43 -5.35 1.64
CA VAL A 139 -23.59 -6.76 1.98
C VAL A 139 -23.26 -7.62 0.76
N ARG A 140 -22.46 -8.65 1.00
CA ARG A 140 -22.27 -9.76 0.07
C ARG A 140 -22.62 -11.05 0.78
N ARG A 141 -23.62 -11.77 0.29
CA ARG A 141 -24.01 -13.05 0.90
C ARG A 141 -23.07 -14.18 0.44
N PRO A 142 -22.80 -15.17 1.30
CA PRO A 142 -22.02 -16.33 0.90
C PRO A 142 -22.61 -17.01 -0.35
N GLY A 143 -21.75 -17.26 -1.35
CA GLY A 143 -22.15 -17.87 -2.62
C GLY A 143 -22.69 -16.92 -3.68
N GLU A 144 -22.95 -15.67 -3.37
CA GLU A 144 -23.36 -14.66 -4.34
C GLU A 144 -22.15 -13.91 -4.93
N THR A 145 -22.27 -13.53 -6.20
CA THR A 145 -21.25 -12.73 -6.89
C THR A 145 -21.61 -11.25 -6.93
N THR A 146 -22.81 -10.89 -6.47
CA THR A 146 -23.34 -9.52 -6.46
C THR A 146 -23.21 -8.88 -5.09
N LEU A 147 -23.10 -7.54 -5.09
CA LEU A 147 -23.17 -6.68 -3.90
C LEU A 147 -24.56 -6.05 -3.82
N GLU A 148 -25.09 -5.93 -2.64
CA GLU A 148 -26.35 -5.26 -2.32
C GLU A 148 -26.11 -4.08 -1.36
#